data_874ac197ce40da0926db92aec50ba1f7
#
_entry.id   874ac197ce40da0926db92aec50ba1f7
#
_cell.length_a   1.000
_cell.length_b   1.000
_cell.length_c   1.000
_cell.angle_alpha   90.00
_cell.angle_beta   90.00
_cell.angle_gamma   90.00
#
_symmetry.space_group_name_H-M   'P 1'
#
loop_
_entity.id
_entity.type
_entity.pdbx_description
1 polymer ?
#
loop_
_entity_poly.entity_id
_entity_poly.type
_entity_poly.pdbx_seq_one_letter_code
_entity_poly.pdbx_strand_id
1 'polypeptide(L)'
;MDISVDLNNYNLNVRTCAFIRCKGEILVCEHKNKNYYSLPGGRVKVGEDSKEALLRELKEELNYDLDGNDLRIARVIENFFVYKGKNIHEYLFVYLCDLDETLYNGDFKNLENENITMNWVKEDAFILFDVKPGVVKGIIRNPNVEHIVLKENI
;
A
#
# COMPACT_ATOMS: atom_id res chain seq x y z
N MET A 1 2.87 18.92 1.53
CA MET A 1 1.43 18.93 1.21
C MET A 1 1.09 17.69 0.41
N ASP A 2 0.16 16.91 0.94
CA ASP A 2 -0.30 15.70 0.25
C ASP A 2 -1.02 16.03 -1.04
N ILE A 3 -0.87 15.20 -2.06
CA ILE A 3 -1.68 15.31 -3.27
C ILE A 3 -3.05 14.70 -2.96
N SER A 4 -3.93 15.53 -2.43
CA SER A 4 -5.31 15.20 -2.11
C SER A 4 -6.13 16.46 -2.34
N VAL A 5 -6.87 16.50 -3.44
CA VAL A 5 -7.56 17.71 -3.90
C VAL A 5 -9.04 17.43 -4.09
N ASP A 6 -9.87 18.28 -3.50
CA ASP A 6 -11.31 18.21 -3.69
C ASP A 6 -11.71 18.98 -4.95
N LEU A 7 -12.38 18.28 -5.86
CA LEU A 7 -12.84 18.77 -7.14
C LEU A 7 -14.34 18.46 -7.28
N ASN A 8 -15.21 19.39 -6.90
CA ASN A 8 -16.67 19.18 -6.89
C ASN A 8 -17.03 17.92 -6.10
N ASN A 9 -17.58 16.91 -6.79
CA ASN A 9 -18.03 15.66 -6.18
C ASN A 9 -16.92 14.62 -6.06
N TYR A 10 -15.70 14.95 -6.45
CA TYR A 10 -14.57 14.02 -6.45
C TYR A 10 -13.46 14.48 -5.53
N ASN A 11 -12.77 13.53 -4.95
CA ASN A 11 -11.47 13.76 -4.36
C ASN A 11 -10.42 13.06 -5.22
N LEU A 12 -9.44 13.81 -5.68
CA LEU A 12 -8.29 13.29 -6.43
C LEU A 12 -7.14 13.10 -5.45
N ASN A 13 -6.60 11.90 -5.37
CA ASN A 13 -5.41 11.69 -4.57
C ASN A 13 -4.41 10.76 -5.25
N VAL A 14 -3.16 10.85 -4.80
CA VAL A 14 -2.06 10.02 -5.29
C VAL A 14 -1.47 9.31 -4.08
N ARG A 15 -1.41 7.97 -4.15
CA ARG A 15 -0.93 7.13 -3.06
C ARG A 15 0.14 6.17 -3.56
N THR A 16 0.94 5.72 -2.63
CA THR A 16 1.99 4.72 -2.86
C THR A 16 1.94 3.69 -1.74
N CYS A 17 2.22 2.45 -2.07
CA CYS A 17 2.29 1.39 -1.06
C CYS A 17 3.30 0.32 -1.46
N ALA A 18 3.67 -0.51 -0.49
CA ALA A 18 4.69 -1.53 -0.65
C ALA A 18 4.11 -2.92 -0.43
N PHE A 19 4.35 -3.80 -1.39
CA PHE A 19 4.13 -5.24 -1.26
C PHE A 19 5.46 -5.83 -0.77
N ILE A 20 5.58 -5.97 0.54
CA ILE A 20 6.83 -6.39 1.19
C ILE A 20 6.77 -7.86 1.53
N ARG A 21 7.72 -8.63 0.98
CA ARG A 21 7.84 -10.07 1.23
C ARG A 21 9.10 -10.38 2.01
N CYS A 22 8.98 -11.30 2.95
CA CYS A 22 10.11 -11.86 3.69
C CYS A 22 9.77 -13.27 4.15
N LYS A 23 10.60 -14.25 3.84
CA LYS A 23 10.42 -15.65 4.29
C LYS A 23 9.06 -16.25 3.91
N GLY A 24 8.53 -15.92 2.73
CA GLY A 24 7.23 -16.42 2.29
C GLY A 24 6.05 -15.74 2.96
N GLU A 25 6.28 -14.65 3.67
CA GLU A 25 5.26 -13.86 4.33
C GLU A 25 5.18 -12.46 3.73
N ILE A 26 4.02 -11.85 3.84
CA ILE A 26 3.72 -10.51 3.31
C ILE A 26 3.32 -9.61 4.49
N LEU A 27 3.88 -8.40 4.52
CA LEU A 27 3.56 -7.43 5.56
C LEU A 27 2.26 -6.70 5.24
N VAL A 28 1.30 -6.76 6.16
CA VAL A 28 0.00 -6.10 6.01
C VAL A 28 -0.30 -5.18 7.20
N CYS A 29 -1.13 -4.18 6.93
CA CYS A 29 -1.71 -3.31 7.93
C CYS A 29 -3.07 -3.86 8.35
N GLU A 30 -3.23 -4.18 9.63
CA GLU A 30 -4.51 -4.54 10.22
C GLU A 30 -5.08 -3.32 10.93
N HIS A 31 -6.23 -2.84 10.47
CA HIS A 31 -6.87 -1.65 11.01
C HIS A 31 -7.84 -2.03 12.13
N LYS A 32 -7.67 -1.44 13.29
CA LYS A 32 -8.58 -1.64 14.43
C LYS A 32 -10.00 -1.25 14.01
N ASN A 33 -10.97 -2.12 14.34
CA ASN A 33 -12.40 -1.92 14.05
C ASN A 33 -12.75 -1.90 12.55
N LYS A 34 -11.91 -2.46 11.68
CA LYS A 34 -12.20 -2.62 10.25
C LYS A 34 -12.03 -4.07 9.83
N ASN A 35 -12.74 -4.44 8.77
CA ASN A 35 -12.80 -5.83 8.30
C ASN A 35 -11.86 -6.11 7.12
N TYR A 36 -10.91 -5.23 6.88
CA TYR A 36 -9.99 -5.39 5.77
C TYR A 36 -8.56 -5.07 6.18
N TYR A 37 -7.64 -5.56 5.37
CA TYR A 37 -6.22 -5.27 5.48
C TYR A 37 -5.77 -4.36 4.33
N SER A 38 -4.68 -3.66 4.53
CA SER A 38 -4.05 -2.86 3.48
C SER A 38 -2.54 -3.08 3.48
N LEU A 39 -1.87 -2.58 2.46
CA LEU A 39 -0.41 -2.57 2.39
C LEU A 39 0.13 -1.28 3.03
N PRO A 40 1.32 -1.32 3.63
CA PRO A 40 1.93 -0.12 4.19
C PRO A 40 2.24 0.91 3.10
N GLY A 41 2.07 2.17 3.42
CA GLY A 41 2.27 3.28 2.50
C GLY A 41 1.46 4.49 2.90
N GLY A 42 1.27 5.40 1.96
CA GLY A 42 0.53 6.63 2.22
C GLY A 42 0.41 7.53 1.00
N ARG A 43 0.11 8.78 1.25
CA ARG A 43 -0.07 9.77 0.19
C ARG A 43 1.27 10.31 -0.29
N VAL A 44 1.35 10.52 -1.60
CA VAL A 44 2.46 11.22 -2.23
C VAL A 44 2.29 12.71 -1.97
N LYS A 45 3.38 13.39 -1.61
CA LYS A 45 3.38 14.85 -1.44
C LYS A 45 3.79 15.53 -2.74
N VAL A 46 3.31 16.75 -2.91
CA VAL A 46 3.71 17.57 -4.07
C VAL A 46 5.23 17.69 -4.10
N GLY A 47 5.81 17.41 -5.26
CA GLY A 47 7.25 17.52 -5.47
C GLY A 47 8.06 16.27 -5.21
N GLU A 48 7.45 15.22 -4.65
CA GLU A 48 8.13 13.93 -4.53
C GLU A 48 7.56 12.93 -5.54
N ASP A 49 8.38 12.03 -6.02
CA ASP A 49 7.89 10.92 -6.82
C ASP A 49 7.33 9.81 -5.92
N SER A 50 6.67 8.82 -6.50
CA SER A 50 6.01 7.76 -5.73
C SER A 50 6.99 6.89 -4.95
N LYS A 51 8.21 6.69 -5.44
CA LYS A 51 9.24 5.92 -4.72
C LYS A 51 9.79 6.70 -3.53
N GLU A 52 10.09 7.99 -3.73
CA GLU A 52 10.52 8.88 -2.64
C GLU A 52 9.47 8.94 -1.54
N ALA A 53 8.20 9.08 -1.93
CA ALA A 53 7.08 9.09 -1.00
C ALA A 53 7.02 7.78 -0.20
N LEU A 54 7.18 6.64 -0.87
CA LEU A 54 7.13 5.35 -0.21
C LEU A 54 8.28 5.16 0.78
N LEU A 55 9.49 5.53 0.39
CA LEU A 55 10.64 5.48 1.31
C LEU A 55 10.40 6.32 2.57
N ARG A 56 9.85 7.51 2.40
CA ARG A 56 9.49 8.39 3.52
C ARG A 56 8.41 7.74 4.41
N GLU A 57 7.36 7.21 3.81
CA GLU A 57 6.25 6.57 4.55
C GLU A 57 6.73 5.34 5.33
N LEU A 58 7.55 4.49 4.73
CA LEU A 58 8.09 3.31 5.40
C LEU A 58 9.02 3.69 6.56
N LYS A 59 9.75 4.79 6.43
CA LYS A 59 10.57 5.31 7.53
C LYS A 59 9.70 5.83 8.67
N GLU A 60 8.67 6.61 8.34
CA GLU A 60 7.76 7.20 9.33
C GLU A 60 6.92 6.14 10.05
N GLU A 61 6.35 5.19 9.29
CA GLU A 61 5.42 4.21 9.85
C GLU A 61 6.11 3.02 10.50
N LEU A 62 7.22 2.55 9.95
CA LEU A 62 7.84 1.28 10.31
C LEU A 62 9.27 1.41 10.82
N ASN A 63 9.84 2.61 10.71
CA ASN A 63 11.27 2.84 10.94
C ASN A 63 12.16 1.95 10.05
N TYR A 64 11.65 1.58 8.87
CA TYR A 64 12.44 0.88 7.86
C TYR A 64 13.22 1.89 7.03
N ASP A 65 14.52 1.65 6.92
CA ASP A 65 15.44 2.51 6.19
C ASP A 65 15.90 1.75 4.94
N LEU A 66 15.01 1.71 3.94
CA LEU A 66 15.24 0.93 2.73
C LEU A 66 15.99 1.73 1.69
N ASP A 67 16.82 1.02 0.91
CA ASP A 67 17.41 1.56 -0.31
C ASP A 67 16.33 1.56 -1.42
N GLY A 68 16.23 2.67 -2.15
CA GLY A 68 15.29 2.78 -3.27
C GLY A 68 15.51 1.73 -4.35
N ASN A 69 16.73 1.18 -4.47
CA ASN A 69 17.03 0.09 -5.40
C ASN A 69 16.35 -1.24 -5.04
N ASP A 70 15.89 -1.39 -3.79
CA ASP A 70 15.16 -2.57 -3.34
C ASP A 70 13.69 -2.50 -3.65
N LEU A 71 13.22 -1.35 -4.14
CA LEU A 71 11.83 -1.12 -4.52
C LEU A 71 11.72 -1.12 -6.05
N ARG A 72 10.86 -1.98 -6.57
CA ARG A 72 10.56 -1.99 -8.00
C ARG A 72 9.06 -1.89 -8.21
N ILE A 73 8.64 -1.08 -9.17
CA ILE A 73 7.21 -0.87 -9.46
C ILE A 73 6.59 -2.20 -9.93
N ALA A 74 5.46 -2.56 -9.36
CA ALA A 74 4.74 -3.76 -9.74
C ALA A 74 3.34 -3.45 -10.27
N ARG A 75 2.69 -2.41 -9.78
CA ARG A 75 1.35 -2.01 -10.25
C ARG A 75 1.24 -0.50 -10.29
N VAL A 76 0.60 -0.01 -11.35
CA VAL A 76 0.07 1.35 -11.42
C VAL A 76 -1.43 1.20 -11.57
N ILE A 77 -2.19 1.68 -10.59
CA ILE A 77 -3.63 1.45 -10.51
C ILE A 77 -4.34 2.79 -10.57
N GLU A 78 -5.23 2.94 -11.55
CA GLU A 78 -6.20 4.03 -11.57
C GLU A 78 -7.45 3.49 -10.87
N ASN A 79 -7.74 4.02 -9.69
CA ASN A 79 -8.74 3.46 -8.79
C ASN A 79 -9.90 4.45 -8.59
N PHE A 80 -11.10 4.03 -8.94
CA PHE A 80 -12.32 4.84 -8.86
C PHE A 80 -13.29 4.13 -7.93
N PHE A 81 -13.60 4.74 -6.80
CA PHE A 81 -14.48 4.14 -5.80
C PHE A 81 -15.20 5.21 -4.99
N VAL A 82 -16.13 4.78 -4.17
CA VAL A 82 -16.84 5.66 -3.23
C VAL A 82 -16.35 5.37 -1.82
N TYR A 83 -15.98 6.41 -1.10
CA TYR A 83 -15.58 6.32 0.30
C TYR A 83 -16.25 7.42 1.09
N LYS A 84 -17.01 7.04 2.12
CA LYS A 84 -17.77 7.98 2.99
C LYS A 84 -18.62 8.97 2.19
N GLY A 85 -19.31 8.46 1.15
CA GLY A 85 -20.21 9.25 0.33
C GLY A 85 -19.53 10.14 -0.70
N LYS A 86 -18.23 10.08 -0.83
CA LYS A 86 -17.45 10.89 -1.78
C LYS A 86 -16.85 10.00 -2.86
N ASN A 87 -16.91 10.46 -4.10
CA ASN A 87 -16.27 9.79 -5.22
C ASN A 87 -14.77 10.01 -5.14
N ILE A 88 -14.01 8.93 -5.19
CA ILE A 88 -12.55 8.98 -5.13
C ILE A 88 -11.97 8.64 -6.49
N HIS A 89 -11.06 9.47 -6.95
CA HIS A 89 -10.23 9.24 -8.13
C HIS A 89 -8.78 9.16 -7.65
N GLU A 90 -8.23 7.96 -7.64
CA GLU A 90 -6.94 7.70 -7.01
C GLU A 90 -5.95 7.09 -8.00
N TYR A 91 -4.73 7.60 -7.97
CA TYR A 91 -3.59 6.93 -8.60
C TYR A 91 -2.80 6.23 -7.50
N LEU A 92 -2.71 4.91 -7.59
CA LEU A 92 -1.99 4.10 -6.60
C LEU A 92 -0.80 3.42 -7.26
N PHE A 93 0.39 3.68 -6.71
CA PHE A 93 1.63 3.05 -7.14
C PHE A 93 2.00 1.97 -6.13
N VAL A 94 2.13 0.73 -6.60
CA VAL A 94 2.47 -0.41 -5.74
C VAL A 94 3.87 -0.90 -6.10
N TYR A 95 4.75 -0.85 -5.12
CA TYR A 95 6.13 -1.33 -5.26
C TYR A 95 6.30 -2.68 -4.59
N LEU A 96 7.07 -3.54 -5.24
CA LEU A 96 7.46 -4.84 -4.69
C LEU A 96 8.82 -4.69 -4.00
N CYS A 97 8.92 -5.25 -2.79
CA CYS A 97 10.15 -5.25 -2.01
C CYS A 97 10.35 -6.62 -1.37
N ASP A 98 11.48 -7.24 -1.64
CA ASP A 98 11.88 -8.47 -0.98
C ASP A 98 12.89 -8.13 0.12
N LEU A 99 12.53 -8.38 1.37
CA LEU A 99 13.38 -8.14 2.52
C LEU A 99 14.14 -9.41 2.92
N ASP A 100 15.32 -9.20 3.48
CA ASP A 100 16.06 -10.26 4.14
C ASP A 100 15.62 -10.39 5.62
N GLU A 101 16.28 -11.29 6.34
CA GLU A 101 15.92 -11.59 7.73
C GLU A 101 16.18 -10.42 8.70
N THR A 102 17.08 -9.52 8.37
CA THR A 102 17.50 -8.44 9.29
C THR A 102 16.40 -7.42 9.54
N LEU A 103 15.43 -7.30 8.61
CA LEU A 103 14.32 -6.37 8.74
C LEU A 103 13.01 -7.03 9.15
N TYR A 104 13.03 -8.33 9.42
CA TYR A 104 11.85 -9.06 9.87
C TYR A 104 11.71 -8.97 11.39
N ASN A 105 10.67 -8.32 11.85
CA ASN A 105 10.44 -8.04 13.28
C ASN A 105 9.23 -8.74 13.89
N GLY A 106 8.54 -9.64 13.14
CA GLY A 106 7.26 -10.19 13.59
C GLY A 106 6.16 -9.14 13.56
N ASP A 107 5.10 -9.34 14.34
CA ASP A 107 3.99 -8.39 14.42
C ASP A 107 4.36 -7.21 15.32
N PHE A 108 3.98 -6.00 14.92
CA PHE A 108 4.33 -4.79 15.66
C PHE A 108 3.33 -3.65 15.37
N LYS A 109 3.40 -2.58 16.14
CA LYS A 109 2.54 -1.41 15.96
C LYS A 109 3.11 -0.48 14.89
N ASN A 110 2.21 0.13 14.11
CA ASN A 110 2.55 1.23 13.22
C ASN A 110 2.93 2.46 14.06
N LEU A 111 4.04 3.10 13.73
CA LEU A 111 4.57 4.23 14.51
C LEU A 111 3.78 5.53 14.33
N GLU A 112 3.07 5.68 13.21
CA GLU A 112 2.27 6.87 12.90
C GLU A 112 0.82 6.73 13.36
N ASN A 113 0.31 5.50 13.49
CA ASN A 113 -1.09 5.24 13.81
C ASN A 113 -1.20 4.03 14.73
N GLU A 114 -1.51 4.30 16.01
CA GLU A 114 -1.64 3.25 17.01
C GLU A 114 -2.82 2.29 16.77
N ASN A 115 -3.75 2.67 15.89
CA ASN A 115 -4.89 1.84 15.51
C ASN A 115 -4.53 0.82 14.40
N ILE A 116 -3.29 0.83 13.93
CA ILE A 116 -2.81 -0.08 12.91
C ILE A 116 -1.76 -1.01 13.53
N THR A 117 -2.00 -2.31 13.41
CA THR A 117 -1.04 -3.34 13.75
C THR A 117 -0.44 -3.88 12.45
N MET A 118 0.88 -4.01 12.42
CA MET A 118 1.60 -4.57 11.29
C MET A 118 1.73 -6.06 11.50
N ASN A 119 1.20 -6.86 10.58
CA ASN A 119 1.21 -8.33 10.67
C ASN A 119 1.93 -8.93 9.48
N TRP A 120 2.75 -9.94 9.75
CA TRP A 120 3.32 -10.79 8.71
C TRP A 120 2.38 -11.97 8.48
N VAL A 121 1.88 -12.13 7.26
CA VAL A 121 0.95 -13.19 6.91
C VAL A 121 1.51 -14.04 5.78
N LYS A 122 1.28 -15.34 5.84
CA LYS A 122 1.72 -16.26 4.78
C LYS A 122 0.99 -15.98 3.47
N GLU A 123 1.64 -16.23 2.36
CA GLU A 123 1.07 -15.96 1.03
C GLU A 123 -0.27 -16.65 0.81
N ASP A 124 -0.43 -17.90 1.21
CA ASP A 124 -1.68 -18.64 1.05
C ASP A 124 -2.81 -18.07 1.91
N ALA A 125 -2.50 -17.54 3.09
CA ALA A 125 -3.46 -16.83 3.93
C ALA A 125 -3.80 -15.43 3.34
N PHE A 126 -2.79 -14.74 2.83
CA PHE A 126 -2.97 -13.42 2.22
C PHE A 126 -3.98 -13.45 1.05
N ILE A 127 -3.95 -14.50 0.24
CA ILE A 127 -4.90 -14.68 -0.87
C ILE A 127 -6.34 -14.74 -0.37
N LEU A 128 -6.57 -15.26 0.83
CA LEU A 128 -7.91 -15.42 1.41
C LEU A 128 -8.41 -14.19 2.17
N PHE A 129 -7.52 -13.26 2.51
CA PHE A 129 -7.89 -12.07 3.27
C PHE A 129 -8.58 -11.03 2.37
N ASP A 130 -9.42 -10.20 2.99
CA ASP A 130 -9.93 -9.00 2.33
C ASP A 130 -8.87 -7.91 2.37
N VAL A 131 -8.10 -7.81 1.30
CA VAL A 131 -7.06 -6.79 1.13
C VAL A 131 -7.55 -5.73 0.16
N LYS A 132 -7.37 -4.47 0.51
CA LYS A 132 -7.79 -3.36 -0.35
C LYS A 132 -6.60 -2.58 -0.89
N PRO A 133 -6.50 -2.42 -2.22
CA PRO A 133 -7.35 -3.06 -3.24
C PRO A 133 -6.96 -4.53 -3.47
N GLY A 134 -7.97 -5.37 -3.70
CA GLY A 134 -7.76 -6.81 -3.85
C GLY A 134 -6.86 -7.23 -5.00
N VAL A 135 -6.77 -6.39 -6.04
CA VAL A 135 -5.94 -6.68 -7.23
C VAL A 135 -4.44 -6.79 -6.92
N VAL A 136 -3.98 -6.28 -5.78
CA VAL A 136 -2.55 -6.41 -5.39
C VAL A 136 -2.16 -7.87 -5.17
N LYS A 137 -3.12 -8.74 -4.92
CA LYS A 137 -2.89 -10.19 -4.78
C LYS A 137 -2.27 -10.80 -6.04
N GLY A 138 -2.55 -10.21 -7.21
CA GLY A 138 -1.98 -10.65 -8.48
C GLY A 138 -0.45 -10.57 -8.55
N ILE A 139 0.17 -9.77 -7.68
CA ILE A 139 1.63 -9.64 -7.63
C ILE A 139 2.31 -10.96 -7.28
N ILE A 140 1.64 -11.82 -6.52
CA ILE A 140 2.15 -13.15 -6.15
C ILE A 140 2.42 -13.98 -7.41
N ARG A 141 1.52 -13.94 -8.38
CA ARG A 141 1.64 -14.70 -9.64
C ARG A 141 2.45 -13.98 -10.69
N ASN A 142 2.33 -12.66 -10.75
CA ASN A 142 3.00 -11.85 -11.74
C ASN A 142 3.61 -10.61 -11.07
N PRO A 143 4.90 -10.68 -10.72
CA PRO A 143 5.60 -9.54 -10.09
C PRO A 143 6.04 -8.47 -11.08
N ASN A 144 5.79 -8.67 -12.38
CA ASN A 144 6.13 -7.68 -13.40
C ASN A 144 5.16 -6.50 -13.34
N VAL A 145 5.56 -5.37 -13.90
CA VAL A 145 4.73 -4.18 -13.88
C VAL A 145 3.46 -4.36 -14.71
N GLU A 146 2.33 -4.00 -14.13
CA GLU A 146 1.03 -3.96 -14.80
C GLU A 146 0.32 -2.65 -14.49
N HIS A 147 -0.36 -2.13 -15.49
CA HIS A 147 -1.28 -1.00 -15.35
C HIS A 147 -2.71 -1.54 -15.27
N ILE A 148 -3.43 -1.16 -14.23
CA ILE A 148 -4.80 -1.65 -13.96
C ILE A 148 -5.73 -0.47 -13.77
N VAL A 149 -6.93 -0.57 -14.35
CA VAL A 149 -8.01 0.39 -14.11
C VAL A 149 -9.12 -0.33 -13.35
N LEU A 150 -9.46 0.18 -12.17
CA LEU A 150 -10.52 -0.35 -11.32
C LEU A 150 -11.63 0.69 -11.20
N LYS A 151 -12.83 0.33 -11.66
CA LYS A 151 -14.00 1.19 -11.52
C LYS A 151 -15.09 0.43 -10.77
N GLU A 152 -15.44 0.94 -9.60
CA GLU A 152 -16.66 0.49 -8.94
C GLU A 152 -17.86 1.11 -9.65
N ASN A 153 -19.02 0.48 -9.51
CA ASN A 153 -20.27 1.04 -9.99
C ASN A 153 -20.66 2.25 -9.12
N ILE A 154 -20.29 3.40 -9.60
CA ILE A 154 -20.53 4.67 -8.91
C ILE A 154 -21.43 5.58 -9.73
#